data_6d1b22a97730a13af435c7fbe7af69cc
#
_entry.id   6d1b22a97730a13af435c7fbe7af69cc
#
_cell.length_a   1.000
_cell.length_b   1.000
_cell.length_c   1.000
_cell.angle_alpha   90.00
_cell.angle_beta   90.00
_cell.angle_gamma   90.00
#
_symmetry.space_group_name_H-M   'P 1'
#
loop_
_entity.id
_entity.type
_entity.pdbx_description
1 polymer ?
#
loop_
_entity_poly.entity_id
_entity_poly.type
_entity_poly.pdbx_seq_one_letter_code
_entity_poly.pdbx_strand_id
1 'polypeptide(L)'
;MGYEIAEQFDFKLPDAILYTTGGGVGIIGIYKAFLEMQKLGWIQGKLPRLIAVQAEGCAPIVKAFEAGKRKSEFFEHSETVAFGINVPKALGDFLVLKALYETDG
;
A
#
# COMPACT_ATOMS: atom_id res chain seq x y z
N MET A 1 -3.22 -10.14 6.96
CA MET A 1 -2.02 -9.40 7.44
C MET A 1 -2.38 -8.20 8.31
N GLY A 2 -3.33 -7.39 7.95
CA GLY A 2 -3.73 -6.24 8.76
C GLY A 2 -4.21 -6.63 10.16
N TYR A 3 -4.98 -7.70 10.29
CA TYR A 3 -5.45 -8.20 11.58
C TYR A 3 -4.29 -8.68 12.45
N GLU A 4 -3.31 -9.35 11.87
CA GLU A 4 -2.14 -9.82 12.61
C GLU A 4 -1.29 -8.66 13.10
N ILE A 5 -1.12 -7.62 12.29
CA ILE A 5 -0.42 -6.40 12.69
C ILE A 5 -1.12 -5.76 13.90
N ALA A 6 -2.45 -5.59 13.81
CA ALA A 6 -3.21 -5.00 14.89
C ALA A 6 -3.10 -5.82 16.17
N GLU A 7 -3.21 -7.15 16.08
CA GLU A 7 -3.09 -8.05 17.22
C GLU A 7 -1.72 -7.94 17.90
N GLN A 8 -0.64 -7.92 17.12
CA GLN A 8 0.71 -7.83 17.65
C GLN A 8 1.00 -6.49 18.34
N PHE A 9 0.31 -5.42 17.94
CA PHE A 9 0.43 -4.10 18.56
C PHE A 9 -0.68 -3.80 19.57
N ASP A 10 -1.40 -4.83 20.05
CA ASP A 10 -2.50 -4.67 21.00
C ASP A 10 -3.57 -3.68 20.53
N PHE A 11 -3.85 -3.67 19.22
CA PHE A 11 -4.80 -2.78 18.55
C PHE A 11 -4.46 -1.29 18.69
N LYS A 12 -3.20 -0.98 19.01
CA LYS A 12 -2.63 0.36 18.94
C LYS A 12 -1.69 0.41 17.75
N LEU A 13 -2.20 0.82 16.59
CA LEU A 13 -1.46 0.75 15.34
C LEU A 13 -0.28 1.72 15.29
N PRO A 14 0.79 1.38 14.56
CA PRO A 14 1.91 2.31 14.38
C PRO A 14 1.49 3.54 13.55
N ASP A 15 2.32 4.57 13.54
CA ASP A 15 2.03 5.80 12.80
C ASP A 15 2.17 5.61 11.28
N ALA A 16 3.05 4.73 10.86
CA ALA A 16 3.29 4.46 9.44
C ALA A 16 3.70 3.01 9.23
N ILE A 17 3.34 2.48 8.07
CA ILE A 17 3.74 1.15 7.61
C ILE A 17 4.37 1.28 6.24
N LEU A 18 5.63 0.88 6.12
CA LEU A 18 6.32 0.80 4.84
C LEU A 18 6.20 -0.64 4.33
N TYR A 19 5.70 -0.80 3.13
CA TYR A 19 5.43 -2.12 2.57
C TYR A 19 5.93 -2.23 1.15
N THR A 20 6.72 -3.26 0.86
CA THR A 20 7.20 -3.53 -0.49
C THR A 20 6.02 -3.89 -1.38
N THR A 21 5.91 -3.24 -2.52
CA THR A 21 4.71 -3.27 -3.34
C THR A 21 5.01 -3.70 -4.77
N GLY A 22 4.41 -4.80 -5.19
CA GLY A 22 4.40 -5.24 -6.59
C GLY A 22 2.97 -5.15 -7.11
N GLY A 23 2.20 -6.23 -6.97
CA GLY A 23 0.79 -6.30 -7.39
C GLY A 23 -0.17 -5.49 -6.53
N GLY A 24 0.25 -5.09 -5.31
CA GLY A 24 -0.55 -4.27 -4.42
C GLY A 24 -1.50 -5.03 -3.50
N VAL A 25 -1.56 -6.35 -3.59
CA VAL A 25 -2.49 -7.18 -2.79
C VAL A 25 -2.25 -6.99 -1.30
N GLY A 26 -0.98 -6.93 -0.86
CA GLY A 26 -0.64 -6.76 0.54
C GLY A 26 -1.14 -5.44 1.11
N ILE A 27 -0.87 -4.32 0.43
CA ILE A 27 -1.32 -2.99 0.88
C ILE A 27 -2.85 -2.90 0.88
N ILE A 28 -3.50 -3.39 -0.17
CA ILE A 28 -4.96 -3.38 -0.28
C ILE A 28 -5.57 -4.17 0.87
N GLY A 29 -5.03 -5.36 1.16
CA GLY A 29 -5.50 -6.21 2.25
C GLY A 29 -5.32 -5.57 3.63
N ILE A 30 -4.19 -4.94 3.88
CA ILE A 30 -3.92 -4.22 5.13
C ILE A 30 -4.91 -3.07 5.31
N TYR A 31 -5.08 -2.26 4.28
CA TYR A 31 -6.01 -1.12 4.32
C TYR A 31 -7.44 -1.57 4.57
N LYS A 32 -7.89 -2.58 3.84
CA LYS A 32 -9.24 -3.14 4.01
C LYS A 32 -9.46 -3.66 5.43
N ALA A 33 -8.49 -4.38 5.99
CA ALA A 33 -8.58 -4.90 7.36
C ALA A 33 -8.67 -3.76 8.38
N PHE A 34 -7.88 -2.71 8.20
CA PHE A 34 -7.92 -1.56 9.10
C PHE A 34 -9.26 -0.82 9.04
N LEU A 35 -9.83 -0.65 7.85
CA LEU A 35 -11.16 -0.05 7.72
C LEU A 35 -12.23 -0.90 8.41
N GLU A 36 -12.18 -2.22 8.28
CA GLU A 36 -13.10 -3.11 8.96
C GLU A 36 -12.98 -3.02 10.48
N MET A 37 -11.76 -3.02 11.01
CA MET A 37 -11.54 -2.91 12.45
C MET A 37 -11.97 -1.55 13.00
N GLN A 38 -11.74 -0.48 12.25
CA GLN A 38 -12.21 0.87 12.62
C GLN A 38 -13.74 0.90 12.68
N LYS A 39 -14.40 0.30 11.70
CA LYS A 39 -15.87 0.22 11.66
C LYS A 39 -16.43 -0.62 12.80
N LEU A 40 -15.73 -1.68 13.22
CA LEU A 40 -16.12 -2.52 14.34
C LEU A 40 -15.78 -1.90 15.70
N GLY A 41 -15.05 -0.79 15.73
CA GLY A 41 -14.65 -0.14 16.96
C GLY A 41 -13.44 -0.77 17.65
N TRP A 42 -12.74 -1.70 16.98
CA TRP A 42 -11.55 -2.36 17.55
C TRP A 42 -10.34 -1.43 17.58
N ILE A 43 -10.25 -0.49 16.65
CA ILE A 43 -9.21 0.52 16.61
C ILE A 43 -9.87 1.88 16.51
N GLN A 44 -9.21 2.90 17.06
CA GLN A 44 -9.73 4.27 17.08
C GLN A 44 -8.68 5.24 16.57
N GLY A 45 -9.15 6.40 16.09
CA GLY A 45 -8.28 7.44 15.63
C GLY A 45 -7.85 7.26 14.18
N LYS A 46 -6.74 7.89 13.85
CA LYS A 46 -6.22 7.93 12.49
C LYS A 46 -5.53 6.62 12.13
N LEU A 47 -5.78 6.12 10.91
CA LEU A 47 -5.08 4.94 10.41
C LEU A 47 -3.60 5.23 10.15
N PRO A 48 -2.73 4.21 10.22
CA PRO A 48 -1.34 4.38 9.85
C PRO A 48 -1.19 4.90 8.43
N ARG A 49 -0.19 5.71 8.20
CA ARG A 49 0.19 6.11 6.84
C ARG A 49 0.74 4.87 6.13
N LEU A 50 0.15 4.51 5.00
CA LEU A 50 0.62 3.39 4.19
C LEU A 50 1.58 3.91 3.15
N ILE A 51 2.82 3.44 3.17
CA ILE A 51 3.87 3.88 2.27
C ILE A 51 4.28 2.73 1.39
N ALA A 52 4.05 2.86 0.09
CA ALA A 52 4.45 1.87 -0.89
C ALA A 52 5.94 2.01 -1.20
N VAL A 53 6.66 0.90 -1.10
CA VAL A 53 8.08 0.85 -1.43
C VAL A 53 8.25 0.01 -2.68
N GLN A 54 8.82 0.60 -3.72
CA GLN A 54 9.11 -0.08 -4.98
C GLN A 54 10.56 0.12 -5.38
N ALA A 55 11.08 -0.83 -6.18
CA ALA A 55 12.42 -0.69 -6.73
C ALA A 55 12.42 0.43 -7.77
N GLU A 56 13.49 1.22 -7.81
CA GLU A 56 13.63 2.32 -8.78
C GLU A 56 13.44 1.85 -10.23
N GLY A 57 13.92 0.66 -10.56
CA GLY A 57 13.79 0.06 -11.89
C GLY A 57 12.38 -0.43 -12.24
N CYS A 58 11.45 -0.45 -11.28
CA CYS A 58 10.05 -0.80 -11.52
C CYS A 58 9.16 -0.15 -10.45
N ALA A 59 8.80 1.10 -10.66
CA ALA A 59 8.07 1.90 -9.67
C ALA A 59 6.83 2.59 -10.26
N PRO A 60 5.87 1.84 -10.89
CA PRO A 60 4.70 2.46 -11.49
C PRO A 60 3.78 3.12 -10.47
N ILE A 61 3.63 2.53 -9.28
CA ILE A 61 2.78 3.09 -8.22
C ILE A 61 3.40 4.38 -7.67
N VAL A 62 4.70 4.37 -7.36
CA VAL A 62 5.40 5.55 -6.86
C VAL A 62 5.32 6.68 -7.88
N LYS A 63 5.56 6.38 -9.15
CA LYS A 63 5.50 7.36 -10.22
C LYS A 63 4.11 7.98 -10.35
N ALA A 64 3.05 7.16 -10.30
CA ALA A 64 1.68 7.63 -10.37
C ALA A 64 1.32 8.47 -9.14
N PHE A 65 1.74 8.04 -7.95
CA PHE A 65 1.50 8.76 -6.70
C PHE A 65 2.15 10.15 -6.72
N GLU A 66 3.41 10.23 -7.11
CA GLU A 66 4.13 11.51 -7.21
C GLU A 66 3.50 12.46 -8.22
N ALA A 67 2.90 11.91 -9.29
CA ALA A 67 2.21 12.70 -10.31
C ALA A 67 0.75 13.03 -9.93
N GLY A 68 0.27 12.58 -8.77
CA GLY A 68 -1.10 12.82 -8.32
C GLY A 68 -2.16 12.03 -9.08
N LYS A 69 -1.79 10.96 -9.74
CA LYS A 69 -2.71 10.15 -10.56
C LYS A 69 -3.43 9.11 -9.73
N ARG A 70 -4.60 8.68 -10.21
CA ARG A 70 -5.41 7.62 -9.57
C ARG A 70 -5.15 6.24 -10.14
N LYS A 71 -4.47 6.14 -11.27
CA LYS A 71 -4.06 4.91 -11.91
C LYS A 71 -2.61 5.01 -12.32
N SER A 72 -1.90 3.90 -12.28
CA SER A 72 -0.54 3.84 -12.77
C SER A 72 -0.52 3.63 -14.29
N GLU A 73 0.63 3.90 -14.90
CA GLU A 73 0.88 3.57 -16.31
C GLU A 73 1.86 2.40 -16.35
N PHE A 74 1.87 1.68 -17.48
CA PHE A 74 2.82 0.60 -17.68
C PHE A 74 4.25 1.16 -17.57
N PHE A 75 5.07 0.53 -16.74
CA PHE A 75 6.45 0.95 -16.52
C PHE A 75 7.35 0.29 -17.57
N GLU A 76 7.79 1.09 -18.53
CA GLU A 76 8.64 0.60 -19.63
C GLU A 76 10.04 0.25 -19.12
N HIS A 77 10.63 -0.76 -19.71
CA HIS A 77 12.00 -1.21 -19.40
C HIS A 77 12.20 -1.52 -17.92
N SER A 78 11.20 -2.14 -17.28
CA SER A 78 11.29 -2.50 -15.87
C SER A 78 12.43 -3.47 -15.62
N GLU A 79 13.29 -3.16 -14.66
CA GLU A 79 14.44 -3.98 -14.30
C GLU A 79 14.74 -3.84 -12.82
N THR A 80 14.83 -4.95 -12.12
CA THR A 80 15.22 -4.98 -10.72
C THR A 80 15.65 -6.39 -10.32
N VAL A 81 16.55 -6.48 -9.34
CA VAL A 81 16.91 -7.75 -8.72
C VAL A 81 15.81 -8.27 -7.79
N ALA A 82 14.88 -7.43 -7.41
CA ALA A 82 13.74 -7.79 -6.58
C ALA A 82 12.57 -8.32 -7.42
N PHE A 83 12.71 -9.54 -7.95
CA PHE A 83 11.74 -10.12 -8.88
C PHE A 83 10.31 -10.16 -8.34
N GLY A 84 10.13 -10.38 -7.05
CA GLY A 84 8.81 -10.48 -6.44
C GLY A 84 7.99 -9.19 -6.51
N ILE A 85 8.63 -8.05 -6.69
CA ILE A 85 7.96 -6.76 -6.82
C ILE A 85 8.17 -6.11 -8.20
N ASN A 86 8.67 -6.87 -9.17
CA ASN A 86 8.84 -6.39 -10.54
C ASN A 86 7.52 -6.53 -11.32
N VAL A 87 6.56 -5.67 -11.00
CA VAL A 87 5.24 -5.66 -11.63
C VAL A 87 5.04 -4.33 -12.35
N PRO A 88 5.28 -4.27 -13.68
CA PRO A 88 5.19 -3.00 -14.44
C PRO A 88 3.80 -2.38 -14.45
N LYS A 89 2.75 -3.18 -14.30
CA LYS A 89 1.37 -2.70 -14.24
C LYS A 89 0.56 -3.61 -13.33
N ALA A 90 0.17 -3.10 -12.16
CA ALA A 90 -0.66 -3.83 -11.22
C ALA A 90 -2.14 -3.71 -11.60
N LEU A 91 -2.89 -4.81 -11.57
CA LEU A 91 -4.32 -4.79 -11.88
C LEU A 91 -5.12 -3.97 -10.88
N GLY A 92 -4.71 -3.99 -9.60
CA GLY A 92 -5.38 -3.24 -8.55
C GLY A 92 -4.74 -1.89 -8.24
N ASP A 93 -4.00 -1.29 -9.16
CA ASP A 93 -3.24 -0.06 -8.94
C ASP A 93 -4.09 1.09 -8.40
N PHE A 94 -5.31 1.26 -8.90
CA PHE A 94 -6.22 2.31 -8.44
C PHE A 94 -6.63 2.13 -6.98
N LEU A 95 -6.76 0.89 -6.50
CA LEU A 95 -7.05 0.61 -5.10
C LEU A 95 -5.85 0.89 -4.20
N VAL A 96 -4.65 0.56 -4.66
CA VAL A 96 -3.41 0.89 -3.94
C VAL A 96 -3.26 2.40 -3.80
N LEU A 97 -3.40 3.12 -4.90
CA LEU A 97 -3.28 4.59 -4.90
C LEU A 97 -4.32 5.22 -3.99
N LYS A 98 -5.56 4.73 -4.02
CA LYS A 98 -6.61 5.19 -3.12
C LYS A 98 -6.20 5.02 -1.65
N ALA A 99 -5.67 3.85 -1.29
CA ALA A 99 -5.22 3.59 0.08
C ALA A 99 -4.10 4.54 0.49
N LEU A 100 -3.14 4.81 -0.39
CA LEU A 100 -2.05 5.73 -0.12
C LEU A 100 -2.55 7.16 0.10
N TYR A 101 -3.44 7.65 -0.77
CA TYR A 101 -3.99 9.00 -0.64
C TYR A 101 -4.83 9.17 0.62
N GLU A 102 -5.68 8.19 0.94
CA GLU A 102 -6.57 8.27 2.10
C GLU A 102 -5.83 8.15 3.43
N THR A 103 -4.63 7.57 3.45
CA THR A 103 -3.82 7.45 4.66
C THR A 103 -2.68 8.45 4.74
N ASP A 104 -2.60 9.42 3.82
CA ASP A 104 -1.50 10.39 3.73
C ASP A 104 -0.13 9.72 3.57
N GLY A 105 -0.12 8.63 2.85
CA GLY A 105 1.10 7.87 2.60
C GLY A 105 2.07 8.51 1.64
#